data_49de6f875be0580df9dc33d63b979960
#
_entry.id   49de6f875be0580df9dc33d63b979960
#
_cell.length_a   1.000
_cell.length_b   1.000
_cell.length_c   1.000
_cell.angle_alpha   90.00
_cell.angle_beta   90.00
_cell.angle_gamma   90.00
#
_symmetry.space_group_name_H-M   'P 1'
#
loop_
_entity.id
_entity.type
_entity.pdbx_description
1 polymer ?
#
loop_
_entity_poly.entity_id
_entity_poly.type
_entity_poly.pdbx_seq_one_letter_code
_entity_poly.pdbx_strand_id
1 'polypeptide(L)'
;MSSLIESIQRADDGSDLAQMLALCEQGLREQPDLAVMWALRARYHDQRRAYAQRDADLDRALALDPQCSDAIRLRVTGLYDAGQQQQAWRLLREALTRAPSHFGLLMAQGYLLINDRQLDDAIASWTRASQVRPFAAAPHCYIGSNLHNAGRYQDALPYHQRAVALAPNNGGFLYDAGNNYRRLGDLNNAIAMFDRARAILGEENAIQHNRASCLQALGRHEDAVEEWTSLLRREPDWDWPLEGKARSLHRLGRGDEAAPLWRRLDALSDSGWEGRKEQAREYVRSGDPELAEAALQGLDPLSSDDAQLLFVAGNAQRDQRRWEAALTYYLRGYELAPDNDFLPGNAADMLNRLERYDEALPLSEVAISLDPDWLKWRRARIEALTHLGRATEAVADADRAMASWPDSGPLHAERVNALIAASRYEEALAACDRLIALDPDYRSWALFSRGEIYGHMKRHAESALAFRQASASYQQNGKPQFQELSMQNALAAEQAASAPRGILGRLFGRK
;
A
#
# COMPACT_ATOMS: atom_id res chain seq x y z
N MET A 1 -0.04 -10.86 -54.93
CA MET A 1 -0.99 -10.02 -54.17
C MET A 1 -1.23 -10.54 -52.72
N SER A 2 -1.53 -11.81 -52.50
CA SER A 2 -1.69 -12.36 -51.12
C SER A 2 -0.44 -12.14 -50.27
N SER A 3 0.75 -12.43 -50.81
CA SER A 3 2.03 -12.21 -50.15
C SER A 3 2.32 -10.72 -49.84
N LEU A 4 1.83 -9.79 -50.65
CA LEU A 4 1.99 -8.35 -50.42
C LEU A 4 1.08 -7.90 -49.25
N ILE A 5 -0.16 -8.36 -49.21
CA ILE A 5 -1.11 -8.09 -48.11
C ILE A 5 -0.54 -8.65 -46.80
N GLU A 6 0.02 -9.86 -46.77
CA GLU A 6 0.69 -10.44 -45.61
C GLU A 6 1.92 -9.61 -45.18
N SER A 7 2.67 -9.07 -46.13
CA SER A 7 3.83 -8.22 -45.82
C SER A 7 3.39 -6.86 -45.24
N ILE A 8 2.30 -6.26 -45.73
CA ILE A 8 1.71 -5.05 -45.15
C ILE A 8 1.21 -5.32 -43.73
N GLN A 9 0.55 -6.45 -43.51
CA GLN A 9 0.07 -6.86 -42.18
C GLN A 9 1.23 -7.11 -41.20
N ARG A 10 2.35 -7.69 -41.64
CA ARG A 10 3.55 -7.86 -40.82
C ARG A 10 4.21 -6.53 -40.48
N ALA A 11 4.27 -5.59 -41.42
CA ALA A 11 4.79 -4.23 -41.19
C ALA A 11 3.93 -3.48 -40.18
N ASP A 12 2.62 -3.63 -40.23
CA ASP A 12 1.66 -3.09 -39.29
C ASP A 12 1.80 -3.71 -37.89
N ASP A 13 1.87 -5.03 -37.80
CA ASP A 13 2.11 -5.75 -36.52
C ASP A 13 3.47 -5.39 -35.90
N GLY A 14 4.50 -5.12 -36.73
CA GLY A 14 5.82 -4.66 -36.33
C GLY A 14 5.92 -3.14 -36.09
N SER A 15 4.84 -2.36 -36.30
CA SER A 15 4.80 -0.90 -36.21
C SER A 15 5.77 -0.16 -37.15
N ASP A 16 6.16 -0.79 -38.27
CA ASP A 16 6.97 -0.15 -39.32
C ASP A 16 6.06 0.58 -40.31
N LEU A 17 5.66 1.79 -39.91
CA LEU A 17 4.73 2.63 -40.69
C LEU A 17 5.29 3.06 -42.07
N ALA A 18 6.63 3.23 -42.16
CA ALA A 18 7.26 3.62 -43.43
C ALA A 18 7.18 2.48 -44.44
N GLN A 19 7.51 1.26 -43.99
CA GLN A 19 7.39 0.06 -44.83
C GLN A 19 5.93 -0.22 -45.19
N MET A 20 5.00 -0.07 -44.25
CA MET A 20 3.57 -0.24 -44.45
C MET A 20 3.05 0.67 -45.59
N LEU A 21 3.38 1.97 -45.55
CA LEU A 21 2.99 2.92 -46.57
C LEU A 21 3.56 2.55 -47.95
N ALA A 22 4.87 2.28 -47.99
CA ALA A 22 5.54 1.93 -49.26
C ALA A 22 4.90 0.72 -49.94
N LEU A 23 4.59 -0.33 -49.15
CA LEU A 23 3.92 -1.54 -49.67
C LEU A 23 2.46 -1.27 -50.09
N CYS A 24 1.72 -0.43 -49.35
CA CYS A 24 0.37 -0.02 -49.75
C CYS A 24 0.38 0.74 -51.08
N GLU A 25 1.30 1.70 -51.25
CA GLU A 25 1.45 2.47 -52.48
C GLU A 25 1.89 1.61 -53.67
N GLN A 26 2.75 0.62 -53.42
CA GLN A 26 3.10 -0.37 -54.46
C GLN A 26 1.86 -1.14 -54.89
N GLY A 27 1.10 -1.69 -53.94
CA GLY A 27 -0.11 -2.45 -54.23
C GLY A 27 -1.16 -1.62 -55.02
N LEU A 28 -1.34 -0.33 -54.65
CA LEU A 28 -2.25 0.58 -55.34
C LEU A 28 -1.80 0.96 -56.74
N ARG A 29 -0.48 0.98 -57.04
CA ARG A 29 0.04 1.15 -58.37
C ARG A 29 -0.23 -0.08 -59.26
N GLU A 30 -0.10 -1.28 -58.68
CA GLU A 30 -0.30 -2.53 -59.40
C GLU A 30 -1.80 -2.86 -59.58
N GLN A 31 -2.64 -2.57 -58.58
CA GLN A 31 -4.07 -2.86 -58.58
C GLN A 31 -4.88 -1.73 -57.92
N PRO A 32 -5.17 -0.62 -58.60
CA PRO A 32 -5.86 0.55 -58.02
C PRO A 32 -7.32 0.28 -57.64
N ASP A 33 -7.94 -0.79 -58.19
CA ASP A 33 -9.33 -1.16 -57.92
C ASP A 33 -9.48 -2.21 -56.83
N LEU A 34 -8.39 -2.57 -56.12
CA LEU A 34 -8.45 -3.52 -55.03
C LEU A 34 -8.80 -2.83 -53.71
N ALA A 35 -10.06 -2.95 -53.26
CA ALA A 35 -10.61 -2.26 -52.10
C ALA A 35 -9.78 -2.45 -50.82
N VAL A 36 -9.23 -3.66 -50.60
CA VAL A 36 -8.44 -3.96 -49.41
C VAL A 36 -7.16 -3.12 -49.32
N MET A 37 -6.55 -2.73 -50.44
CA MET A 37 -5.35 -1.92 -50.44
C MET A 37 -5.65 -0.48 -49.97
N TRP A 38 -6.76 0.10 -50.38
CA TRP A 38 -7.25 1.37 -49.86
C TRP A 38 -7.55 1.29 -48.37
N ALA A 39 -8.17 0.19 -47.89
CA ALA A 39 -8.44 -0.01 -46.50
C ALA A 39 -7.15 -0.15 -45.65
N LEU A 40 -6.11 -0.81 -46.17
CA LEU A 40 -4.81 -0.90 -45.52
C LEU A 40 -4.08 0.45 -45.45
N ARG A 41 -4.17 1.26 -46.51
CA ARG A 41 -3.63 2.63 -46.47
C ARG A 41 -4.43 3.53 -45.55
N ALA A 42 -5.75 3.39 -45.48
CA ALA A 42 -6.59 4.08 -44.51
C ALA A 42 -6.14 3.77 -43.08
N ARG A 43 -5.76 2.52 -42.77
CA ARG A 43 -5.22 2.13 -41.48
C ARG A 43 -3.89 2.81 -41.15
N TYR A 44 -2.98 2.95 -42.09
CA TYR A 44 -1.78 3.77 -41.94
C TYR A 44 -2.14 5.23 -41.59
N HIS A 45 -3.08 5.86 -42.32
CA HIS A 45 -3.52 7.22 -42.02
C HIS A 45 -4.17 7.35 -40.64
N ASP A 46 -4.90 6.34 -40.20
CA ASP A 46 -5.52 6.30 -38.88
C ASP A 46 -4.44 6.30 -37.75
N GLN A 47 -3.41 5.49 -37.88
CA GLN A 47 -2.28 5.45 -36.92
C GLN A 47 -1.51 6.79 -36.90
N ARG A 48 -1.46 7.52 -38.01
CA ARG A 48 -0.87 8.85 -38.12
C ARG A 48 -1.80 9.98 -37.70
N ARG A 49 -3.03 9.68 -37.28
CA ARG A 49 -4.10 10.64 -36.96
C ARG A 49 -4.45 11.56 -38.15
N ALA A 50 -4.20 11.11 -39.36
CA ALA A 50 -4.51 11.80 -40.59
C ALA A 50 -5.95 11.46 -41.05
N TYR A 51 -6.93 11.86 -40.23
CA TYR A 51 -8.31 11.40 -40.36
C TYR A 51 -8.97 11.73 -41.69
N ALA A 52 -8.65 12.88 -42.30
CA ALA A 52 -9.19 13.24 -43.60
C ALA A 52 -8.74 12.30 -44.72
N GLN A 53 -7.43 11.92 -44.73
CA GLN A 53 -6.89 10.96 -45.68
C GLN A 53 -7.43 9.55 -45.40
N ARG A 54 -7.53 9.15 -44.13
CA ARG A 54 -8.18 7.90 -43.74
C ARG A 54 -9.60 7.80 -44.35
N ASP A 55 -10.41 8.82 -44.11
CA ASP A 55 -11.82 8.81 -44.54
C ASP A 55 -11.97 8.81 -46.07
N ALA A 56 -11.12 9.53 -46.80
CA ALA A 56 -11.09 9.49 -48.26
C ALA A 56 -10.73 8.09 -48.80
N ASP A 57 -9.73 7.44 -48.20
CA ASP A 57 -9.35 6.07 -48.55
C ASP A 57 -10.45 5.05 -48.22
N LEU A 58 -11.13 5.22 -47.07
CA LEU A 58 -12.28 4.37 -46.70
C LEU A 58 -13.46 4.55 -47.68
N ASP A 59 -13.77 5.78 -48.09
CA ASP A 59 -14.80 6.03 -49.08
C ASP A 59 -14.47 5.37 -50.42
N ARG A 60 -13.19 5.43 -50.84
CA ARG A 60 -12.74 4.74 -52.04
C ARG A 60 -12.82 3.23 -51.93
N ALA A 61 -12.38 2.67 -50.79
CA ALA A 61 -12.46 1.23 -50.53
C ALA A 61 -13.91 0.72 -50.57
N LEU A 62 -14.84 1.43 -49.91
CA LEU A 62 -16.25 1.03 -49.82
C LEU A 62 -17.02 1.31 -51.14
N ALA A 63 -16.56 2.24 -51.96
CA ALA A 63 -17.08 2.44 -53.32
C ALA A 63 -16.70 1.29 -54.26
N LEU A 64 -15.50 0.74 -54.10
CA LEU A 64 -15.01 -0.42 -54.87
C LEU A 64 -15.62 -1.74 -54.38
N ASP A 65 -15.67 -1.92 -53.06
CA ASP A 65 -16.30 -3.08 -52.43
C ASP A 65 -17.06 -2.65 -51.17
N PRO A 66 -18.39 -2.49 -51.22
CA PRO A 66 -19.20 -2.16 -50.05
C PRO A 66 -19.17 -3.19 -48.93
N GLN A 67 -18.59 -4.37 -49.19
CA GLN A 67 -18.44 -5.46 -48.19
C GLN A 67 -16.99 -5.65 -47.71
N CYS A 68 -16.08 -4.75 -48.08
CA CYS A 68 -14.70 -4.80 -47.65
C CYS A 68 -14.62 -4.73 -46.09
N SER A 69 -14.40 -5.88 -45.45
CA SER A 69 -14.46 -6.00 -44.02
C SER A 69 -13.38 -5.16 -43.28
N ASP A 70 -12.20 -4.96 -43.88
CA ASP A 70 -11.16 -4.10 -43.35
C ASP A 70 -11.55 -2.61 -43.36
N ALA A 71 -12.19 -2.15 -44.45
CA ALA A 71 -12.71 -0.80 -44.52
C ALA A 71 -13.89 -0.57 -43.57
N ILE A 72 -14.81 -1.55 -43.49
CA ILE A 72 -15.94 -1.52 -42.54
C ILE A 72 -15.42 -1.43 -41.10
N ARG A 73 -14.42 -2.21 -40.73
CA ARG A 73 -13.82 -2.17 -39.39
C ARG A 73 -13.37 -0.77 -38.99
N LEU A 74 -12.60 -0.09 -39.86
CA LEU A 74 -12.12 1.27 -39.59
C LEU A 74 -13.26 2.29 -39.58
N ARG A 75 -14.25 2.13 -40.46
CA ARG A 75 -15.45 2.98 -40.47
C ARG A 75 -16.25 2.83 -39.18
N VAL A 76 -16.40 1.60 -38.66
CA VAL A 76 -17.09 1.30 -37.40
C VAL A 76 -16.43 1.99 -36.21
N THR A 77 -15.12 1.86 -36.08
CA THR A 77 -14.40 2.53 -34.96
C THR A 77 -14.48 4.06 -35.12
N GLY A 78 -14.29 4.61 -36.33
CA GLY A 78 -14.42 6.04 -36.55
C GLY A 78 -15.82 6.61 -36.28
N LEU A 79 -16.89 5.89 -36.63
CA LEU A 79 -18.26 6.26 -36.28
C LEU A 79 -18.49 6.26 -34.78
N TYR A 80 -17.96 5.23 -34.09
CA TYR A 80 -18.10 5.11 -32.64
C TYR A 80 -17.40 6.27 -31.93
N ASP A 81 -16.16 6.59 -32.31
CA ASP A 81 -15.36 7.68 -31.74
C ASP A 81 -15.97 9.07 -32.04
N ALA A 82 -16.69 9.20 -33.16
CA ALA A 82 -17.47 10.39 -33.51
C ALA A 82 -18.84 10.49 -32.78
N GLY A 83 -19.12 9.59 -31.81
CA GLY A 83 -20.39 9.58 -31.06
C GLY A 83 -21.57 8.95 -31.77
N GLN A 84 -21.37 8.41 -32.98
CA GLN A 84 -22.43 7.78 -33.80
C GLN A 84 -22.55 6.27 -33.45
N GLN A 85 -22.67 5.96 -32.17
CA GLN A 85 -22.60 4.59 -31.64
C GLN A 85 -23.65 3.64 -32.28
N GLN A 86 -24.88 4.10 -32.47
CA GLN A 86 -25.93 3.25 -33.03
C GLN A 86 -25.62 2.84 -34.47
N GLN A 87 -25.05 3.77 -35.30
CA GLN A 87 -24.64 3.48 -36.67
C GLN A 87 -23.44 2.54 -36.69
N ALA A 88 -22.47 2.72 -35.80
CA ALA A 88 -21.30 1.83 -35.65
C ALA A 88 -21.75 0.41 -35.35
N TRP A 89 -22.60 0.21 -34.35
CA TRP A 89 -23.14 -1.09 -33.99
C TRP A 89 -23.98 -1.75 -35.07
N ARG A 90 -24.80 -0.97 -35.82
CA ARG A 90 -25.58 -1.49 -36.91
C ARG A 90 -24.65 -2.03 -38.02
N LEU A 91 -23.70 -1.21 -38.45
CA LEU A 91 -22.74 -1.58 -39.50
C LEU A 91 -21.91 -2.80 -39.11
N LEU A 92 -21.43 -2.86 -37.85
CA LEU A 92 -20.65 -3.97 -37.36
C LEU A 92 -21.46 -5.28 -37.31
N ARG A 93 -22.71 -5.25 -36.87
CA ARG A 93 -23.58 -6.42 -36.82
C ARG A 93 -23.86 -6.98 -38.21
N GLU A 94 -24.17 -6.10 -39.17
CA GLU A 94 -24.36 -6.47 -40.57
C GLU A 94 -23.11 -7.12 -41.19
N ALA A 95 -21.92 -6.59 -40.86
CA ALA A 95 -20.65 -7.14 -41.33
C ALA A 95 -20.33 -8.48 -40.70
N LEU A 96 -20.53 -8.63 -39.38
CA LEU A 96 -20.30 -9.90 -38.64
C LEU A 96 -21.30 -11.00 -39.05
N THR A 97 -22.52 -10.66 -39.47
CA THR A 97 -23.47 -11.64 -40.03
C THR A 97 -22.92 -12.28 -41.28
N ARG A 98 -22.24 -11.49 -42.13
CA ARG A 98 -21.63 -11.96 -43.40
C ARG A 98 -20.27 -12.61 -43.21
N ALA A 99 -19.47 -12.09 -42.28
CA ALA A 99 -18.10 -12.54 -41.98
C ALA A 99 -17.88 -12.76 -40.47
N PRO A 100 -18.48 -13.81 -39.87
CA PRO A 100 -18.51 -14.01 -38.42
C PRO A 100 -17.15 -14.32 -37.81
N SER A 101 -16.17 -14.75 -38.61
CA SER A 101 -14.82 -15.08 -38.21
C SER A 101 -13.79 -14.09 -38.80
N HIS A 102 -14.19 -12.91 -39.19
CA HIS A 102 -13.23 -11.91 -39.69
C HIS A 102 -12.50 -11.27 -38.48
N PHE A 103 -11.17 -11.47 -38.42
CA PHE A 103 -10.32 -11.01 -37.32
C PHE A 103 -10.53 -9.55 -36.95
N GLY A 104 -10.46 -8.63 -37.97
CA GLY A 104 -10.57 -7.21 -37.73
C GLY A 104 -11.95 -6.78 -37.18
N LEU A 105 -13.06 -7.42 -37.66
CA LEU A 105 -14.41 -7.13 -37.14
C LEU A 105 -14.58 -7.60 -35.69
N LEU A 106 -14.02 -8.77 -35.33
CA LEU A 106 -14.00 -9.26 -33.96
C LEU A 106 -13.19 -8.35 -33.03
N MET A 107 -12.05 -7.82 -33.53
CA MET A 107 -11.28 -6.82 -32.79
C MET A 107 -12.07 -5.53 -32.55
N ALA A 108 -12.77 -5.03 -33.58
CA ALA A 108 -13.64 -3.87 -33.45
C ALA A 108 -14.83 -4.12 -32.51
N GLN A 109 -15.41 -5.33 -32.56
CA GLN A 109 -16.48 -5.70 -31.63
C GLN A 109 -16.01 -5.59 -30.17
N GLY A 110 -14.86 -6.14 -29.86
CA GLY A 110 -14.28 -6.04 -28.50
C GLY A 110 -14.01 -4.59 -28.10
N TYR A 111 -13.53 -3.74 -29.04
CA TYR A 111 -13.32 -2.31 -28.80
C TYR A 111 -14.63 -1.57 -28.48
N LEU A 112 -15.71 -1.81 -29.21
CA LEU A 112 -17.01 -1.19 -28.95
C LEU A 112 -17.56 -1.67 -27.58
N LEU A 113 -17.48 -2.97 -27.31
CA LEU A 113 -17.98 -3.58 -26.07
C LEU A 113 -17.28 -3.03 -24.82
N ILE A 114 -15.95 -2.83 -24.89
CA ILE A 114 -15.24 -2.28 -23.72
C ILE A 114 -15.63 -0.82 -23.46
N ASN A 115 -15.85 -0.03 -24.49
CA ASN A 115 -16.32 1.35 -24.35
C ASN A 115 -17.78 1.41 -23.85
N ASP A 116 -18.59 0.39 -24.13
CA ASP A 116 -19.94 0.20 -23.58
C ASP A 116 -19.92 -0.47 -22.18
N ARG A 117 -18.74 -0.62 -21.55
CA ARG A 117 -18.51 -1.22 -20.23
C ARG A 117 -18.91 -2.71 -20.14
N GLN A 118 -18.87 -3.43 -21.23
CA GLN A 118 -19.18 -4.86 -21.35
C GLN A 118 -17.89 -5.67 -21.43
N LEU A 119 -17.14 -5.75 -20.32
CA LEU A 119 -15.79 -6.33 -20.27
C LEU A 119 -15.77 -7.80 -20.69
N ASP A 120 -16.67 -8.63 -20.16
CA ASP A 120 -16.64 -10.08 -20.42
C ASP A 120 -17.02 -10.40 -21.88
N ASP A 121 -17.94 -9.65 -22.47
CA ASP A 121 -18.28 -9.77 -23.88
C ASP A 121 -17.15 -9.30 -24.80
N ALA A 122 -16.42 -8.25 -24.39
CA ALA A 122 -15.23 -7.81 -25.10
C ALA A 122 -14.12 -8.90 -25.08
N ILE A 123 -13.87 -9.51 -23.92
CA ILE A 123 -12.94 -10.63 -23.76
C ILE A 123 -13.35 -11.80 -24.65
N ALA A 124 -14.65 -12.15 -24.68
CA ALA A 124 -15.15 -13.22 -25.56
C ALA A 124 -14.89 -12.91 -27.03
N SER A 125 -15.10 -11.67 -27.48
CA SER A 125 -14.85 -11.24 -28.85
C SER A 125 -13.37 -11.32 -29.22
N TRP A 126 -12.48 -10.81 -28.35
CA TRP A 126 -11.02 -10.90 -28.58
C TRP A 126 -10.50 -12.33 -28.46
N THR A 127 -11.09 -13.17 -27.62
CA THR A 127 -10.75 -14.60 -27.56
C THR A 127 -11.10 -15.28 -28.90
N ARG A 128 -12.26 -15.01 -29.48
CA ARG A 128 -12.60 -15.49 -30.83
C ARG A 128 -11.61 -14.96 -31.87
N ALA A 129 -11.22 -13.70 -31.78
CA ALA A 129 -10.19 -13.13 -32.68
C ALA A 129 -8.86 -13.88 -32.57
N SER A 130 -8.41 -14.21 -31.36
CA SER A 130 -7.18 -14.99 -31.15
C SER A 130 -7.25 -16.41 -31.70
N GLN A 131 -8.43 -17.02 -31.74
CA GLN A 131 -8.64 -18.32 -32.40
C GLN A 131 -8.55 -18.23 -33.93
N VAL A 132 -9.00 -17.11 -34.51
CA VAL A 132 -8.90 -16.87 -35.94
C VAL A 132 -7.45 -16.60 -36.37
N ARG A 133 -6.69 -15.86 -35.57
CA ARG A 133 -5.26 -15.61 -35.80
C ARG A 133 -4.44 -15.97 -34.55
N PRO A 134 -4.04 -17.24 -34.37
CA PRO A 134 -3.38 -17.70 -33.13
C PRO A 134 -2.01 -17.07 -32.86
N PHE A 135 -1.38 -16.47 -33.87
CA PHE A 135 -0.08 -15.79 -33.76
C PHE A 135 -0.20 -14.26 -33.62
N ALA A 136 -1.41 -13.71 -33.59
CA ALA A 136 -1.61 -12.29 -33.35
C ALA A 136 -1.50 -11.99 -31.84
N ALA A 137 -0.59 -11.11 -31.47
CA ALA A 137 -0.38 -10.71 -30.08
C ALA A 137 -1.47 -9.74 -29.58
N ALA A 138 -2.02 -8.89 -30.46
CA ALA A 138 -2.94 -7.82 -30.09
C ALA A 138 -4.19 -8.28 -29.30
N PRO A 139 -4.92 -9.35 -29.64
CA PRO A 139 -6.05 -9.80 -28.85
C PRO A 139 -5.67 -10.09 -27.39
N HIS A 140 -4.55 -10.75 -27.19
CA HIS A 140 -4.04 -11.06 -25.86
C HIS A 140 -3.66 -9.81 -25.09
N CYS A 141 -3.00 -8.85 -25.74
CA CYS A 141 -2.69 -7.56 -25.13
C CYS A 141 -3.97 -6.85 -24.66
N TYR A 142 -4.97 -6.71 -25.54
CA TYR A 142 -6.23 -6.03 -25.17
C TYR A 142 -6.96 -6.73 -24.02
N ILE A 143 -7.03 -8.07 -24.01
CA ILE A 143 -7.61 -8.82 -22.88
C ILE A 143 -6.82 -8.52 -21.62
N GLY A 144 -5.49 -8.66 -21.63
CA GLY A 144 -4.63 -8.44 -20.49
C GLY A 144 -4.75 -7.02 -19.93
N SER A 145 -4.65 -6.00 -20.79
CA SER A 145 -4.73 -4.59 -20.37
C SER A 145 -6.10 -4.22 -19.79
N ASN A 146 -7.20 -4.75 -20.35
CA ASN A 146 -8.53 -4.47 -19.81
C ASN A 146 -8.82 -5.22 -18.51
N LEU A 147 -8.34 -6.45 -18.35
CA LEU A 147 -8.36 -7.16 -17.07
C LEU A 147 -7.52 -6.44 -16.00
N HIS A 148 -6.34 -5.95 -16.37
CA HIS A 148 -5.48 -5.14 -15.50
C HIS A 148 -6.23 -3.87 -15.02
N ASN A 149 -6.85 -3.14 -15.94
CA ASN A 149 -7.60 -1.93 -15.63
C ASN A 149 -8.83 -2.21 -14.73
N ALA A 150 -9.40 -3.41 -14.83
CA ALA A 150 -10.46 -3.90 -13.95
C ALA A 150 -9.96 -4.40 -12.59
N GLY A 151 -8.64 -4.32 -12.31
CA GLY A 151 -8.02 -4.82 -11.07
C GLY A 151 -7.84 -6.35 -11.02
N ARG A 152 -8.16 -7.07 -12.10
CA ARG A 152 -8.06 -8.54 -12.20
C ARG A 152 -6.65 -8.95 -12.65
N TYR A 153 -5.64 -8.56 -11.84
CA TYR A 153 -4.21 -8.69 -12.21
C TYR A 153 -3.76 -10.15 -12.41
N GLN A 154 -4.28 -11.09 -11.61
CA GLN A 154 -3.96 -12.51 -11.74
C GLN A 154 -4.49 -13.08 -13.06
N ASP A 155 -5.72 -12.70 -13.44
CA ASP A 155 -6.35 -13.13 -14.67
C ASP A 155 -5.66 -12.50 -15.91
N ALA A 156 -5.13 -11.28 -15.77
CA ALA A 156 -4.42 -10.55 -16.83
C ALA A 156 -3.06 -11.18 -17.18
N LEU A 157 -2.37 -11.76 -16.19
CA LEU A 157 -0.99 -12.21 -16.33
C LEU A 157 -0.76 -13.18 -17.50
N PRO A 158 -1.51 -14.29 -17.69
CA PRO A 158 -1.28 -15.21 -18.78
C PRO A 158 -1.47 -14.57 -20.17
N TYR A 159 -2.34 -13.57 -20.27
CA TYR A 159 -2.55 -12.85 -21.52
C TYR A 159 -1.38 -11.92 -21.85
N HIS A 160 -0.86 -11.17 -20.88
CA HIS A 160 0.35 -10.36 -21.07
C HIS A 160 1.55 -11.23 -21.42
N GLN A 161 1.74 -12.36 -20.73
CA GLN A 161 2.81 -13.31 -21.05
C GLN A 161 2.68 -13.83 -22.49
N ARG A 162 1.46 -14.15 -22.92
CA ARG A 162 1.20 -14.63 -24.29
C ARG A 162 1.47 -13.52 -25.33
N ALA A 163 1.06 -12.30 -25.06
CA ALA A 163 1.32 -11.16 -25.94
C ALA A 163 2.83 -10.91 -26.12
N VAL A 164 3.59 -10.92 -25.03
CA VAL A 164 5.06 -10.80 -25.05
C VAL A 164 5.73 -11.98 -25.76
N ALA A 165 5.23 -13.20 -25.58
CA ALA A 165 5.78 -14.38 -26.27
C ALA A 165 5.56 -14.31 -27.79
N LEU A 166 4.43 -13.79 -28.24
CA LEU A 166 4.10 -13.64 -29.66
C LEU A 166 4.80 -12.45 -30.34
N ALA A 167 5.07 -11.38 -29.58
CA ALA A 167 5.72 -10.17 -30.06
C ALA A 167 6.80 -9.69 -29.06
N PRO A 168 7.95 -10.41 -28.94
CA PRO A 168 8.94 -10.18 -27.89
C PRO A 168 9.68 -8.84 -28.01
N ASN A 169 9.61 -8.20 -29.17
CA ASN A 169 10.22 -6.91 -29.46
C ASN A 169 9.19 -5.75 -29.49
N ASN A 170 7.97 -5.98 -29.01
CA ASN A 170 6.99 -4.90 -28.85
C ASN A 170 7.14 -4.27 -27.45
N GLY A 171 7.71 -3.05 -27.41
CA GLY A 171 7.96 -2.34 -26.18
C GLY A 171 6.70 -2.02 -25.36
N GLY A 172 5.58 -1.76 -26.03
CA GLY A 172 4.28 -1.52 -25.37
C GLY A 172 3.77 -2.76 -24.62
N PHE A 173 3.86 -3.93 -25.24
CA PHE A 173 3.44 -5.18 -24.58
C PHE A 173 4.32 -5.54 -23.39
N LEU A 174 5.62 -5.24 -23.48
CA LEU A 174 6.56 -5.40 -22.37
C LEU A 174 6.24 -4.43 -21.24
N TYR A 175 5.92 -3.19 -21.55
CA TYR A 175 5.51 -2.18 -20.58
C TYR A 175 4.23 -2.59 -19.83
N ASP A 176 3.20 -3.05 -20.56
CA ASP A 176 1.95 -3.53 -19.96
C ASP A 176 2.16 -4.75 -19.06
N ALA A 177 2.99 -5.71 -19.50
CA ALA A 177 3.37 -6.87 -18.70
C ALA A 177 4.12 -6.44 -17.42
N GLY A 178 5.05 -5.49 -17.53
CA GLY A 178 5.80 -4.92 -16.41
C GLY A 178 4.86 -4.28 -15.37
N ASN A 179 3.88 -3.51 -15.82
CA ASN A 179 2.87 -2.92 -14.95
C ASN A 179 2.03 -3.98 -14.23
N ASN A 180 1.68 -5.05 -14.93
CA ASN A 180 0.91 -6.13 -14.33
C ASN A 180 1.71 -6.90 -13.28
N TYR A 181 2.98 -7.24 -13.55
CA TYR A 181 3.88 -7.83 -12.56
C TYR A 181 4.05 -6.92 -11.33
N ARG A 182 4.21 -5.61 -11.54
CA ARG A 182 4.31 -4.62 -10.45
C ARG A 182 3.08 -4.65 -9.55
N ARG A 183 1.88 -4.69 -10.13
CA ARG A 183 0.62 -4.77 -9.36
C ARG A 183 0.45 -6.09 -8.62
N LEU A 184 1.05 -7.17 -9.09
CA LEU A 184 1.09 -8.46 -8.42
C LEU A 184 2.19 -8.56 -7.34
N GLY A 185 3.04 -7.53 -7.19
CA GLY A 185 4.17 -7.53 -6.26
C GLY A 185 5.40 -8.29 -6.76
N ASP A 186 5.36 -8.82 -7.98
CA ASP A 186 6.53 -9.47 -8.61
C ASP A 186 7.46 -8.43 -9.23
N LEU A 187 8.15 -7.71 -8.34
CA LEU A 187 8.93 -6.54 -8.71
C LEU A 187 10.15 -6.88 -9.58
N ASN A 188 10.73 -8.05 -9.41
CA ASN A 188 11.89 -8.47 -10.21
C ASN A 188 11.49 -8.71 -11.67
N ASN A 189 10.40 -9.43 -11.93
CA ASN A 189 9.88 -9.60 -13.27
C ASN A 189 9.38 -8.28 -13.87
N ALA A 190 8.79 -7.39 -13.06
CA ALA A 190 8.41 -6.06 -13.51
C ALA A 190 9.62 -5.27 -14.03
N ILE A 191 10.72 -5.20 -13.27
CA ILE A 191 11.97 -4.53 -13.68
C ILE A 191 12.52 -5.16 -14.96
N ALA A 192 12.56 -6.47 -15.07
CA ALA A 192 13.04 -7.15 -16.28
C ALA A 192 12.22 -6.79 -17.52
N MET A 193 10.89 -6.66 -17.39
CA MET A 193 10.01 -6.22 -18.48
C MET A 193 10.26 -4.74 -18.82
N PHE A 194 10.42 -3.86 -17.82
CA PHE A 194 10.73 -2.44 -18.05
C PHE A 194 12.10 -2.25 -18.69
N ASP A 195 13.14 -3.04 -18.31
CA ASP A 195 14.46 -2.99 -18.95
C ASP A 195 14.40 -3.35 -20.42
N ARG A 196 13.64 -4.40 -20.77
CA ARG A 196 13.42 -4.79 -22.17
C ARG A 196 12.61 -3.73 -22.92
N ALA A 197 11.57 -3.16 -22.31
CA ALA A 197 10.76 -2.10 -22.91
C ALA A 197 11.64 -0.86 -23.21
N ARG A 198 12.49 -0.45 -22.25
CA ARG A 198 13.44 0.65 -22.39
C ARG A 198 14.43 0.44 -23.53
N ALA A 199 14.94 -0.77 -23.67
CA ALA A 199 15.88 -1.11 -24.75
C ALA A 199 15.26 -0.91 -26.17
N ILE A 200 13.93 -0.99 -26.28
CA ILE A 200 13.20 -0.86 -27.56
C ILE A 200 12.65 0.55 -27.76
N LEU A 201 12.01 1.11 -26.73
CA LEU A 201 11.31 2.41 -26.79
C LEU A 201 12.21 3.59 -26.41
N GLY A 202 13.39 3.33 -25.84
CA GLY A 202 14.28 4.37 -25.33
C GLY A 202 13.89 4.86 -23.92
N GLU A 203 14.35 6.05 -23.58
CA GLU A 203 14.20 6.66 -22.26
C GLU A 203 12.82 7.31 -22.07
N GLU A 204 11.76 6.48 -22.12
CA GLU A 204 10.39 6.94 -21.87
C GLU A 204 10.17 7.18 -20.38
N ASN A 205 9.64 8.37 -20.03
CA ASN A 205 9.42 8.80 -18.65
C ASN A 205 8.57 7.79 -17.84
N ALA A 206 7.53 7.23 -18.44
CA ALA A 206 6.64 6.28 -17.80
C ALA A 206 7.34 4.96 -17.44
N ILE A 207 8.20 4.44 -18.32
CA ILE A 207 8.98 3.23 -18.09
C ILE A 207 9.95 3.44 -16.93
N GLN A 208 10.70 4.54 -16.99
CA GLN A 208 11.71 4.89 -15.99
C GLN A 208 11.08 5.14 -14.61
N HIS A 209 9.95 5.85 -14.55
CA HIS A 209 9.18 6.07 -13.33
C HIS A 209 8.75 4.74 -12.67
N ASN A 210 8.12 3.84 -13.45
CA ASN A 210 7.63 2.57 -12.91
C ASN A 210 8.78 1.66 -12.47
N ARG A 211 9.90 1.68 -13.21
CA ARG A 211 11.11 0.95 -12.84
C ARG A 211 11.70 1.45 -11.54
N ALA A 212 11.85 2.77 -11.39
CA ALA A 212 12.36 3.40 -10.17
C ALA A 212 11.48 3.09 -8.97
N SER A 213 10.16 3.10 -9.14
CA SER A 213 9.20 2.71 -8.11
C SER A 213 9.38 1.25 -7.68
N CYS A 214 9.63 0.33 -8.62
CA CYS A 214 9.92 -1.06 -8.30
C CYS A 214 11.25 -1.23 -7.55
N LEU A 215 12.30 -0.52 -7.96
CA LEU A 215 13.60 -0.53 -7.29
C LEU A 215 13.47 -0.04 -5.84
N GLN A 216 12.73 1.05 -5.64
CA GLN A 216 12.45 1.60 -4.32
C GLN A 216 11.71 0.59 -3.44
N ALA A 217 10.69 -0.08 -3.96
CA ALA A 217 9.92 -1.08 -3.23
C ALA A 217 10.73 -2.35 -2.90
N LEU A 218 11.79 -2.66 -3.66
CA LEU A 218 12.75 -3.72 -3.38
C LEU A 218 13.86 -3.30 -2.38
N GLY A 219 13.86 -2.05 -1.90
CA GLY A 219 14.92 -1.52 -1.03
C GLY A 219 16.21 -1.15 -1.77
N ARG A 220 16.23 -1.20 -3.13
CA ARG A 220 17.35 -0.79 -3.98
C ARG A 220 17.37 0.72 -4.14
N HIS A 221 17.55 1.43 -3.02
CA HIS A 221 17.35 2.87 -2.95
C HIS A 221 18.41 3.67 -3.73
N GLU A 222 19.68 3.22 -3.81
CA GLU A 222 20.72 3.84 -4.64
C GLU A 222 20.32 3.84 -6.11
N ASP A 223 19.94 2.67 -6.64
CA ASP A 223 19.51 2.53 -8.03
C ASP A 223 18.27 3.40 -8.32
N ALA A 224 17.34 3.46 -7.37
CA ALA A 224 16.16 4.30 -7.50
C ALA A 224 16.52 5.79 -7.53
N VAL A 225 17.47 6.26 -6.70
CA VAL A 225 17.96 7.65 -6.72
C VAL A 225 18.57 8.03 -8.07
N GLU A 226 19.32 7.12 -8.70
CA GLU A 226 19.87 7.34 -10.04
C GLU A 226 18.78 7.53 -11.09
N GLU A 227 17.76 6.65 -11.09
CA GLU A 227 16.64 6.75 -12.02
C GLU A 227 15.82 8.03 -11.80
N TRP A 228 15.49 8.38 -10.55
CA TRP A 228 14.79 9.63 -10.23
C TRP A 228 15.62 10.85 -10.63
N THR A 229 16.94 10.79 -10.44
CA THR A 229 17.84 11.89 -10.85
C THR A 229 17.85 12.05 -12.36
N SER A 230 17.82 10.97 -13.13
CA SER A 230 17.76 11.02 -14.59
C SER A 230 16.43 11.66 -15.06
N LEU A 231 15.30 11.32 -14.46
CA LEU A 231 14.01 11.95 -14.74
C LEU A 231 14.04 13.45 -14.45
N LEU A 232 14.55 13.85 -13.27
CA LEU A 232 14.63 15.25 -12.84
C LEU A 232 15.60 16.11 -13.65
N ARG A 233 16.56 15.53 -14.38
CA ARG A 233 17.38 16.28 -15.35
C ARG A 233 16.56 16.74 -16.56
N ARG A 234 15.53 15.99 -16.94
CA ARG A 234 14.66 16.32 -18.07
C ARG A 234 13.49 17.21 -17.63
N GLU A 235 12.90 16.88 -16.51
CA GLU A 235 11.76 17.59 -15.93
C GLU A 235 12.05 17.90 -14.44
N PRO A 236 12.74 19.03 -14.17
CA PRO A 236 13.24 19.35 -12.83
C PRO A 236 12.17 19.55 -11.77
N ASP A 237 10.95 19.94 -12.17
CA ASP A 237 9.84 20.28 -11.28
C ASP A 237 8.74 19.22 -11.31
N TRP A 238 9.06 18.01 -11.71
CA TRP A 238 8.12 16.90 -11.67
C TRP A 238 8.02 16.36 -10.25
N ASP A 239 6.83 16.50 -9.65
CA ASP A 239 6.54 16.19 -8.25
C ASP A 239 6.86 14.75 -7.85
N TRP A 240 6.40 13.75 -8.62
CA TRP A 240 6.57 12.34 -8.30
C TRP A 240 8.04 11.87 -8.24
N PRO A 241 8.92 12.21 -9.21
CA PRO A 241 10.36 11.93 -9.09
C PRO A 241 11.04 12.68 -7.94
N LEU A 242 10.62 13.92 -7.64
CA LEU A 242 11.13 14.66 -6.48
C LEU A 242 10.83 13.91 -5.18
N GLU A 243 9.58 13.50 -5.00
CA GLU A 243 9.16 12.70 -3.85
C GLU A 243 9.88 11.35 -3.79
N GLY A 244 9.88 10.59 -4.89
CA GLY A 244 10.52 9.28 -4.96
C GLY A 244 12.02 9.36 -4.63
N LYS A 245 12.72 10.37 -5.14
CA LYS A 245 14.12 10.62 -4.83
C LYS A 245 14.33 10.97 -3.35
N ALA A 246 13.52 11.90 -2.82
CA ALA A 246 13.62 12.32 -1.43
C ALA A 246 13.40 11.15 -0.46
N ARG A 247 12.40 10.31 -0.71
CA ARG A 247 12.13 9.09 0.06
C ARG A 247 13.29 8.11 0.00
N SER A 248 13.85 7.86 -1.19
CA SER A 248 14.97 6.95 -1.35
C SER A 248 16.22 7.45 -0.63
N LEU A 249 16.54 8.75 -0.72
CA LEU A 249 17.65 9.37 0.01
C LEU A 249 17.47 9.28 1.52
N HIS A 250 16.25 9.49 2.01
CA HIS A 250 15.94 9.35 3.43
C HIS A 250 16.20 7.92 3.93
N ARG A 251 15.76 6.90 3.17
CA ARG A 251 16.03 5.48 3.49
C ARG A 251 17.51 5.11 3.49
N LEU A 252 18.32 5.87 2.76
CA LEU A 252 19.78 5.74 2.74
C LEU A 252 20.48 6.52 3.89
N GLY A 253 19.72 7.18 4.77
CA GLY A 253 20.25 8.04 5.82
C GLY A 253 20.81 9.37 5.31
N ARG A 254 20.54 9.74 4.04
CA ARG A 254 21.02 10.97 3.37
C ARG A 254 19.98 12.08 3.48
N GLY A 255 19.50 12.35 4.71
CA GLY A 255 18.46 13.34 5.01
C GLY A 255 18.77 14.74 4.53
N ASP A 256 20.04 15.18 4.62
CA ASP A 256 20.47 16.50 4.17
C ASP A 256 20.27 16.72 2.66
N GLU A 257 20.40 15.66 1.87
CA GLU A 257 20.14 15.71 0.42
C GLU A 257 18.63 15.59 0.10
N ALA A 258 17.85 14.96 0.96
CA ALA A 258 16.39 14.85 0.81
C ALA A 258 15.70 16.19 1.14
N ALA A 259 16.16 16.93 2.15
CA ALA A 259 15.54 18.16 2.63
C ALA A 259 15.29 19.24 1.56
N PRO A 260 16.25 19.53 0.63
CA PRO A 260 15.99 20.50 -0.45
C PRO A 260 14.93 20.01 -1.46
N LEU A 261 14.79 18.71 -1.66
CA LEU A 261 13.77 18.14 -2.55
C LEU A 261 12.37 18.30 -1.93
N TRP A 262 12.23 18.06 -0.63
CA TRP A 262 10.98 18.31 0.09
C TRP A 262 10.56 19.78 0.04
N ARG A 263 11.52 20.72 0.27
CA ARG A 263 11.24 22.16 0.14
C ARG A 263 10.81 22.56 -1.27
N ARG A 264 11.39 21.92 -2.30
CA ARG A 264 11.01 22.18 -3.69
C ARG A 264 9.59 21.68 -3.99
N LEU A 265 9.23 20.51 -3.46
CA LEU A 265 7.85 19.98 -3.57
C LEU A 265 6.82 20.96 -2.98
N ASP A 266 7.12 21.58 -1.82
CA ASP A 266 6.24 22.60 -1.24
C ASP A 266 6.05 23.80 -2.15
N ALA A 267 7.12 24.26 -2.78
CA ALA A 267 7.06 25.42 -3.66
C ALA A 267 6.28 25.15 -4.96
N LEU A 268 6.14 23.89 -5.36
CA LEU A 268 5.41 23.47 -6.57
C LEU A 268 3.94 23.19 -6.31
N SER A 269 3.57 22.90 -5.07
CA SER A 269 2.19 22.55 -4.71
C SER A 269 1.36 23.79 -4.43
N ASP A 270 0.23 23.95 -5.12
CA ASP A 270 -0.76 25.01 -4.81
C ASP A 270 -1.35 24.86 -3.40
N SER A 271 -1.32 23.64 -2.85
CA SER A 271 -1.74 23.32 -1.48
C SER A 271 -0.63 23.52 -0.44
N GLY A 272 0.61 23.78 -0.87
CA GLY A 272 1.77 23.96 0.00
C GLY A 272 1.96 22.85 1.01
N TRP A 273 2.09 23.19 2.30
CA TRP A 273 2.29 22.26 3.40
C TRP A 273 1.10 21.31 3.66
N GLU A 274 -0.12 21.61 3.18
CA GLU A 274 -1.28 20.73 3.33
C GLU A 274 -1.06 19.37 2.65
N GLY A 275 -0.51 19.34 1.45
CA GLY A 275 -0.15 18.11 0.74
C GLY A 275 0.86 17.28 1.52
N ARG A 276 1.88 17.93 2.10
CA ARG A 276 2.90 17.24 2.91
C ARG A 276 2.36 16.74 4.25
N LYS A 277 1.46 17.47 4.86
CA LYS A 277 0.76 17.02 6.06
C LYS A 277 -0.04 15.73 5.80
N GLU A 278 -0.79 15.67 4.71
CA GLU A 278 -1.53 14.46 4.35
C GLU A 278 -0.59 13.29 4.00
N GLN A 279 0.50 13.56 3.32
CA GLN A 279 1.55 12.57 3.03
C GLN A 279 2.21 12.04 4.31
N ALA A 280 2.56 12.92 5.26
CA ALA A 280 3.08 12.52 6.56
C ALA A 280 2.07 11.66 7.34
N ARG A 281 0.77 12.04 7.28
CA ARG A 281 -0.31 11.25 7.88
C ARG A 281 -0.39 9.84 7.27
N GLU A 282 -0.27 9.71 5.96
CA GLU A 282 -0.27 8.41 5.28
C GLU A 282 0.94 7.56 5.67
N TYR A 283 2.11 8.16 5.83
CA TYR A 283 3.30 7.45 6.32
C TYR A 283 3.15 6.95 7.75
N VAL A 284 2.56 7.74 8.64
CA VAL A 284 2.22 7.29 10.00
C VAL A 284 1.23 6.12 9.94
N ARG A 285 0.20 6.21 9.11
CA ARG A 285 -0.81 5.15 8.96
C ARG A 285 -0.23 3.85 8.39
N SER A 286 0.71 3.95 7.46
CA SER A 286 1.42 2.80 6.87
C SER A 286 2.52 2.22 7.78
N GLY A 287 2.74 2.80 8.96
CA GLY A 287 3.76 2.34 9.91
C GLY A 287 5.17 2.78 9.55
N ASP A 288 5.32 3.92 8.89
CA ASP A 288 6.59 4.49 8.45
C ASP A 288 6.83 5.89 9.07
N PRO A 289 7.12 5.95 10.38
CA PRO A 289 7.27 7.21 11.10
C PRO A 289 8.48 8.03 10.68
N GLU A 290 9.51 7.37 10.14
CA GLU A 290 10.71 8.04 9.65
C GLU A 290 10.41 8.83 8.36
N LEU A 291 9.63 8.26 7.45
CA LEU A 291 9.17 8.97 6.26
C LEU A 291 8.16 10.07 6.61
N ALA A 292 7.34 9.87 7.64
CA ALA A 292 6.46 10.92 8.15
C ALA A 292 7.27 12.13 8.66
N GLU A 293 8.31 11.89 9.43
CA GLU A 293 9.22 12.94 9.90
C GLU A 293 9.92 13.64 8.72
N ALA A 294 10.40 12.86 7.73
CA ALA A 294 11.04 13.41 6.55
C ALA A 294 10.10 14.30 5.74
N ALA A 295 8.84 13.89 5.55
CA ALA A 295 7.83 14.70 4.87
C ALA A 295 7.53 16.01 5.60
N LEU A 296 7.70 16.04 6.93
CA LEU A 296 7.55 17.25 7.75
C LEU A 296 8.86 18.06 7.86
N GLN A 297 9.97 17.57 7.33
CA GLN A 297 11.26 18.25 7.41
C GLN A 297 11.21 19.61 6.67
N GLY A 298 11.65 20.66 7.36
CA GLY A 298 11.60 22.04 6.85
C GLY A 298 10.27 22.76 7.11
N LEU A 299 9.24 22.06 7.58
CA LEU A 299 8.13 22.65 8.32
C LEU A 299 8.56 22.76 9.78
N ASP A 300 8.19 23.84 10.44
CA ASP A 300 8.31 23.92 11.91
C ASP A 300 6.91 23.69 12.52
N PRO A 301 6.54 22.43 12.83
CA PRO A 301 5.21 22.14 13.33
C PRO A 301 4.86 22.89 14.62
N LEU A 302 5.88 23.21 15.46
CA LEU A 302 5.67 23.91 16.73
C LEU A 302 5.33 25.39 16.55
N SER A 303 5.76 26.02 15.45
CA SER A 303 5.38 27.40 15.09
C SER A 303 4.03 27.45 14.36
N SER A 304 3.46 26.33 13.99
CA SER A 304 2.18 26.24 13.30
C SER A 304 0.99 26.38 14.26
N ASP A 305 -0.07 27.00 13.80
CA ASP A 305 -1.38 27.03 14.49
C ASP A 305 -2.30 25.86 14.03
N ASP A 306 -1.75 24.82 13.41
CA ASP A 306 -2.49 23.65 12.97
C ASP A 306 -2.33 22.48 13.94
N ALA A 307 -3.34 22.24 14.75
CA ALA A 307 -3.39 21.13 15.70
C ALA A 307 -3.27 19.74 15.02
N GLN A 308 -3.74 19.62 13.77
CA GLN A 308 -3.66 18.38 13.01
C GLN A 308 -2.21 18.08 12.58
N LEU A 309 -1.45 19.09 12.19
CA LEU A 309 -0.02 18.96 11.88
C LEU A 309 0.76 18.51 13.12
N LEU A 310 0.47 19.13 14.26
CA LEU A 310 1.07 18.78 15.56
C LEU A 310 0.72 17.35 15.97
N PHE A 311 -0.51 16.91 15.75
CA PHE A 311 -0.92 15.54 16.00
C PHE A 311 -0.13 14.53 15.14
N VAL A 312 0.04 14.80 13.82
CA VAL A 312 0.81 13.94 12.92
C VAL A 312 2.29 13.90 13.30
N ALA A 313 2.88 15.07 13.63
CA ALA A 313 4.26 15.15 14.11
C ALA A 313 4.44 14.38 15.42
N GLY A 314 3.52 14.52 16.36
CA GLY A 314 3.52 13.77 17.61
C GLY A 314 3.47 12.24 17.38
N ASN A 315 2.59 11.79 16.47
CA ASN A 315 2.52 10.37 16.11
C ASN A 315 3.83 9.84 15.51
N ALA A 316 4.46 10.60 14.61
CA ALA A 316 5.75 10.23 14.02
C ALA A 316 6.85 10.07 15.09
N GLN A 317 6.90 10.96 16.08
CA GLN A 317 7.86 10.87 17.20
C GLN A 317 7.53 9.72 18.15
N ARG A 318 6.24 9.52 18.48
CA ARG A 318 5.76 8.41 19.32
C ARG A 318 6.18 7.05 18.73
N ASP A 319 5.97 6.85 17.45
CA ASP A 319 6.24 5.57 16.79
C ASP A 319 7.75 5.28 16.69
N GLN A 320 8.59 6.32 16.77
CA GLN A 320 10.04 6.23 16.96
C GLN A 320 10.47 6.14 18.46
N ARG A 321 9.53 6.03 19.38
CA ARG A 321 9.77 6.00 20.83
C ARG A 321 10.46 7.24 21.40
N ARG A 322 10.33 8.38 20.73
CA ARG A 322 10.85 9.68 21.22
C ARG A 322 9.76 10.38 22.02
N TRP A 323 9.54 9.88 23.25
CA TRP A 323 8.36 10.21 24.06
C TRP A 323 8.26 11.70 24.43
N GLU A 324 9.37 12.36 24.81
CA GLU A 324 9.40 13.78 25.12
C GLU A 324 9.06 14.65 23.90
N ALA A 325 9.62 14.33 22.74
CA ALA A 325 9.32 15.04 21.51
C ALA A 325 7.84 14.88 21.13
N ALA A 326 7.31 13.65 21.21
CA ALA A 326 5.88 13.40 20.97
C ALA A 326 4.98 14.18 21.95
N LEU A 327 5.33 14.20 23.24
CA LEU A 327 4.61 14.93 24.28
C LEU A 327 4.55 16.44 23.94
N THR A 328 5.66 17.03 23.54
CA THR A 328 5.72 18.46 23.18
C THR A 328 4.74 18.80 22.08
N TYR A 329 4.66 17.98 21.02
CA TYR A 329 3.72 18.18 19.92
C TYR A 329 2.26 18.00 20.36
N TYR A 330 1.95 16.97 21.17
CA TYR A 330 0.58 16.74 21.63
C TYR A 330 0.08 17.85 22.57
N LEU A 331 0.94 18.33 23.49
CA LEU A 331 0.57 19.43 24.39
C LEU A 331 0.33 20.72 23.61
N ARG A 332 1.20 21.08 22.66
CA ARG A 332 0.99 22.24 21.81
C ARG A 332 -0.28 22.12 20.98
N GLY A 333 -0.54 20.92 20.43
CA GLY A 333 -1.78 20.65 19.71
C GLY A 333 -3.01 20.78 20.59
N TYR A 334 -2.94 20.32 21.85
CA TYR A 334 -4.03 20.46 22.82
C TYR A 334 -4.33 21.91 23.19
N GLU A 335 -3.31 22.78 23.29
CA GLU A 335 -3.52 24.22 23.46
C GLU A 335 -4.35 24.84 22.33
N LEU A 336 -4.18 24.35 21.09
CA LEU A 336 -4.87 24.87 19.89
C LEU A 336 -6.26 24.27 19.69
N ALA A 337 -6.45 23.00 20.07
CA ALA A 337 -7.70 22.26 19.91
C ALA A 337 -8.05 21.51 21.20
N PRO A 338 -8.54 22.21 22.24
CA PRO A 338 -8.81 21.63 23.54
C PRO A 338 -10.00 20.65 23.57
N ASP A 339 -10.80 20.63 22.53
CA ASP A 339 -11.94 19.73 22.32
C ASP A 339 -11.58 18.43 21.59
N ASN A 340 -10.34 18.26 21.18
CA ASN A 340 -9.84 17.04 20.54
C ASN A 340 -9.28 16.06 21.58
N ASP A 341 -9.98 14.98 21.88
CA ASP A 341 -9.64 13.96 22.89
C ASP A 341 -8.32 13.23 22.62
N PHE A 342 -7.92 13.09 21.34
CA PHE A 342 -6.68 12.41 20.95
C PHE A 342 -5.42 13.13 21.43
N LEU A 343 -5.46 14.46 21.56
CA LEU A 343 -4.29 15.23 21.94
C LEU A 343 -3.97 15.07 23.44
N PRO A 344 -4.88 15.35 24.39
CA PRO A 344 -4.61 15.11 25.82
C PRO A 344 -4.47 13.63 26.13
N GLY A 345 -5.20 12.74 25.44
CA GLY A 345 -5.11 11.31 25.67
C GLY A 345 -3.76 10.70 25.25
N ASN A 346 -3.20 11.11 24.09
CA ASN A 346 -1.86 10.70 23.70
C ASN A 346 -0.77 11.38 24.53
N ALA A 347 -0.95 12.62 24.96
CA ALA A 347 -0.04 13.28 25.91
C ALA A 347 0.03 12.50 27.24
N ALA A 348 -1.11 12.06 27.78
CA ALA A 348 -1.17 11.23 28.97
C ALA A 348 -0.45 9.88 28.79
N ASP A 349 -0.60 9.22 27.63
CA ASP A 349 0.14 7.99 27.29
C ASP A 349 1.66 8.25 27.28
N MET A 350 2.12 9.36 26.69
CA MET A 350 3.54 9.73 26.68
C MET A 350 4.06 10.01 28.09
N LEU A 351 3.29 10.70 28.92
CA LEU A 351 3.65 10.98 30.31
C LEU A 351 3.75 9.70 31.14
N ASN A 352 2.84 8.74 30.95
CA ASN A 352 2.94 7.41 31.57
C ASN A 352 4.23 6.69 31.13
N ARG A 353 4.61 6.75 29.85
CA ARG A 353 5.88 6.19 29.35
C ARG A 353 7.11 6.86 29.94
N LEU A 354 6.99 8.11 30.34
CA LEU A 354 8.02 8.92 30.99
C LEU A 354 7.96 8.83 32.53
N GLU A 355 7.09 7.98 33.07
CA GLU A 355 6.85 7.81 34.51
C GLU A 355 6.41 9.09 35.25
N ARG A 356 5.83 10.06 34.50
CA ARG A 356 5.31 11.34 34.98
C ARG A 356 3.80 11.23 35.25
N TYR A 357 3.43 10.33 36.15
CA TYR A 357 2.05 9.89 36.38
C TYR A 357 1.15 10.99 36.96
N ASP A 358 1.68 11.91 37.76
CA ASP A 358 0.98 13.06 38.33
C ASP A 358 0.49 14.04 37.26
N GLU A 359 1.26 14.20 36.17
CA GLU A 359 0.88 15.01 35.02
C GLU A 359 -0.02 14.23 34.02
N ALA A 360 0.14 12.91 33.92
CA ALA A 360 -0.65 12.06 33.06
C ALA A 360 -2.13 11.97 33.51
N LEU A 361 -2.36 11.91 34.82
CA LEU A 361 -3.69 11.70 35.38
C LEU A 361 -4.70 12.78 34.94
N PRO A 362 -4.46 14.09 35.12
CA PRO A 362 -5.43 15.12 34.71
C PRO A 362 -5.69 15.12 33.19
N LEU A 363 -4.68 14.87 32.35
CA LEU A 363 -4.85 14.80 30.90
C LEU A 363 -5.69 13.59 30.45
N SER A 364 -5.50 12.46 31.10
CA SER A 364 -6.34 11.28 30.85
C SER A 364 -7.80 11.50 31.28
N GLU A 365 -8.04 12.25 32.34
CA GLU A 365 -9.38 12.63 32.80
C GLU A 365 -10.07 13.57 31.81
N VAL A 366 -9.34 14.54 31.25
CA VAL A 366 -9.83 15.39 30.16
C VAL A 366 -10.19 14.54 28.95
N ALA A 367 -9.30 13.68 28.48
CA ALA A 367 -9.57 12.83 27.33
C ALA A 367 -10.81 11.95 27.51
N ILE A 368 -11.00 11.36 28.71
CA ILE A 368 -12.20 10.57 29.05
C ILE A 368 -13.46 11.45 29.08
N SER A 369 -13.36 12.72 29.49
CA SER A 369 -14.51 13.63 29.51
C SER A 369 -14.96 14.00 28.09
N LEU A 370 -14.03 14.05 27.14
CA LEU A 370 -14.29 14.35 25.73
C LEU A 370 -14.80 13.13 24.97
N ASP A 371 -14.19 11.97 25.17
CA ASP A 371 -14.64 10.67 24.63
C ASP A 371 -14.67 9.59 25.71
N PRO A 372 -15.83 9.38 26.37
CA PRO A 372 -15.99 8.36 27.41
C PRO A 372 -15.88 6.92 26.88
N ASP A 373 -16.07 6.70 25.59
CA ASP A 373 -16.14 5.37 24.99
C ASP A 373 -14.80 4.90 24.42
N TRP A 374 -13.73 5.71 24.59
CA TRP A 374 -12.40 5.31 24.13
C TRP A 374 -11.60 4.61 25.24
N LEU A 375 -11.51 3.30 25.16
CA LEU A 375 -10.86 2.44 26.17
C LEU A 375 -9.40 2.86 26.48
N LYS A 376 -8.65 3.34 25.49
CA LYS A 376 -7.24 3.72 25.66
C LYS A 376 -7.06 4.79 26.74
N TRP A 377 -7.94 5.79 26.80
CA TRP A 377 -7.85 6.88 27.77
C TRP A 377 -8.12 6.38 29.21
N ARG A 378 -9.07 5.46 29.36
CA ARG A 378 -9.33 4.82 30.68
C ARG A 378 -8.14 3.98 31.13
N ARG A 379 -7.52 3.25 30.22
CA ARG A 379 -6.31 2.48 30.53
C ARG A 379 -5.17 3.39 30.97
N ALA A 380 -4.92 4.50 30.29
CA ALA A 380 -3.90 5.48 30.67
C ALA A 380 -4.16 6.05 32.08
N ARG A 381 -5.43 6.31 32.43
CA ARG A 381 -5.83 6.77 33.76
C ARG A 381 -5.60 5.68 34.82
N ILE A 382 -5.98 4.43 34.57
CA ILE A 382 -5.79 3.30 35.48
C ILE A 382 -4.30 3.09 35.77
N GLU A 383 -3.45 3.16 34.75
CA GLU A 383 -2.01 3.07 34.86
C GLU A 383 -1.46 4.19 35.77
N ALA A 384 -1.81 5.46 35.49
CA ALA A 384 -1.39 6.60 36.30
C ALA A 384 -1.83 6.46 37.77
N LEU A 385 -3.09 6.11 38.03
CA LEU A 385 -3.62 5.89 39.38
C LEU A 385 -2.88 4.78 40.13
N THR A 386 -2.56 3.69 39.42
CA THR A 386 -1.85 2.54 40.00
C THR A 386 -0.46 2.96 40.50
N HIS A 387 0.29 3.70 39.68
CA HIS A 387 1.64 4.14 40.03
C HIS A 387 1.68 5.29 41.05
N LEU A 388 0.63 6.11 41.12
CA LEU A 388 0.47 7.16 42.15
C LEU A 388 0.07 6.61 43.52
N GLY A 389 -0.04 5.28 43.67
CA GLY A 389 -0.46 4.66 44.94
C GLY A 389 -1.97 4.76 45.21
N ARG A 390 -2.77 5.23 44.22
CA ARG A 390 -4.24 5.31 44.28
C ARG A 390 -4.89 4.01 43.78
N ALA A 391 -4.31 2.89 44.19
CA ALA A 391 -4.62 1.57 43.61
C ALA A 391 -6.09 1.15 43.81
N THR A 392 -6.74 1.55 44.91
CA THR A 392 -8.17 1.26 45.12
C THR A 392 -9.05 1.97 44.08
N GLU A 393 -8.71 3.18 43.70
CA GLU A 393 -9.40 3.94 42.62
C GLU A 393 -9.13 3.32 41.27
N ALA A 394 -7.90 2.88 41.02
CA ALA A 394 -7.52 2.19 39.78
C ALA A 394 -8.35 0.91 39.58
N VAL A 395 -8.49 0.08 40.63
CA VAL A 395 -9.32 -1.14 40.57
C VAL A 395 -10.77 -0.80 40.29
N ALA A 396 -11.34 0.22 40.97
CA ALA A 396 -12.73 0.61 40.79
C ALA A 396 -12.98 1.15 39.37
N ASP A 397 -11.98 1.83 38.77
CA ASP A 397 -12.07 2.32 37.39
C ASP A 397 -11.96 1.18 36.38
N ALA A 398 -11.06 0.23 36.62
CA ALA A 398 -10.95 -0.97 35.79
C ALA A 398 -12.23 -1.82 35.84
N ASP A 399 -12.83 -2.02 37.03
CA ASP A 399 -14.08 -2.75 37.18
C ASP A 399 -15.25 -2.08 36.43
N ARG A 400 -15.32 -0.75 36.45
CA ARG A 400 -16.31 0.01 35.66
C ARG A 400 -16.08 -0.14 34.15
N ALA A 401 -14.83 -0.04 33.72
CA ALA A 401 -14.48 -0.18 32.31
C ALA A 401 -14.80 -1.59 31.77
N MET A 402 -14.59 -2.61 32.59
CA MET A 402 -14.88 -4.01 32.22
C MET A 402 -16.37 -4.27 31.96
N ALA A 403 -17.28 -3.43 32.43
CA ALA A 403 -18.70 -3.53 32.10
C ALA A 403 -18.96 -3.26 30.59
N SER A 404 -18.19 -2.36 30.00
CA SER A 404 -18.30 -2.03 28.58
C SER A 404 -17.34 -2.85 27.69
N TRP A 405 -16.19 -3.28 28.23
CA TRP A 405 -15.16 -4.03 27.48
C TRP A 405 -14.75 -5.33 28.24
N PRO A 406 -15.68 -6.30 28.40
CA PRO A 406 -15.44 -7.49 29.24
C PRO A 406 -14.35 -8.42 28.71
N ASP A 407 -14.08 -8.40 27.40
CA ASP A 407 -13.15 -9.29 26.72
C ASP A 407 -11.82 -8.62 26.35
N SER A 408 -11.53 -7.43 26.89
CA SER A 408 -10.29 -6.73 26.62
C SER A 408 -9.11 -7.28 27.43
N GLY A 409 -8.22 -8.06 26.80
CA GLY A 409 -6.99 -8.57 27.43
C GLY A 409 -6.15 -7.45 28.07
N PRO A 410 -5.85 -6.35 27.36
CA PRO A 410 -5.12 -5.22 27.95
C PRO A 410 -5.78 -4.63 29.19
N LEU A 411 -7.10 -4.50 29.24
CA LEU A 411 -7.81 -3.98 30.42
C LEU A 411 -7.72 -4.94 31.61
N HIS A 412 -7.85 -6.25 31.37
CA HIS A 412 -7.65 -7.26 32.41
C HIS A 412 -6.22 -7.22 32.98
N ALA A 413 -5.21 -6.97 32.14
CA ALA A 413 -3.84 -6.81 32.58
C ALA A 413 -3.66 -5.58 33.50
N GLU A 414 -4.22 -4.42 33.11
CA GLU A 414 -4.20 -3.22 33.97
C GLU A 414 -4.91 -3.47 35.32
N ARG A 415 -6.02 -4.20 35.30
CA ARG A 415 -6.72 -4.58 36.53
C ARG A 415 -5.86 -5.47 37.44
N VAL A 416 -5.12 -6.43 36.88
CA VAL A 416 -4.18 -7.26 37.63
C VAL A 416 -3.13 -6.38 38.31
N ASN A 417 -2.50 -5.44 37.57
CA ASN A 417 -1.53 -4.50 38.10
C ASN A 417 -2.11 -3.68 39.27
N ALA A 418 -3.30 -3.13 39.08
CA ALA A 418 -4.00 -2.33 40.09
C ALA A 418 -4.31 -3.17 41.35
N LEU A 419 -4.74 -4.43 41.19
CA LEU A 419 -5.00 -5.33 42.32
C LEU A 419 -3.72 -5.70 43.07
N ILE A 420 -2.59 -5.92 42.40
CA ILE A 420 -1.30 -6.12 43.01
C ILE A 420 -0.89 -4.90 43.84
N ALA A 421 -0.99 -3.71 43.24
CA ALA A 421 -0.67 -2.45 43.94
C ALA A 421 -1.60 -2.20 45.13
N ALA A 422 -2.86 -2.63 45.08
CA ALA A 422 -3.82 -2.58 46.15
C ALA A 422 -3.60 -3.71 47.22
N SER A 423 -2.61 -4.56 47.05
CA SER A 423 -2.35 -5.76 47.88
C SER A 423 -3.54 -6.75 47.94
N ARG A 424 -4.45 -6.72 46.95
CA ARG A 424 -5.61 -7.64 46.82
C ARG A 424 -5.19 -8.92 46.09
N TYR A 425 -4.25 -9.66 46.67
CA TYR A 425 -3.51 -10.73 45.98
C TYR A 425 -4.37 -11.89 45.49
N GLU A 426 -5.34 -12.35 46.31
CA GLU A 426 -6.22 -13.46 45.89
C GLU A 426 -7.11 -13.09 44.69
N GLU A 427 -7.57 -11.85 44.66
CA GLU A 427 -8.34 -11.33 43.50
C GLU A 427 -7.45 -11.14 42.26
N ALA A 428 -6.18 -10.75 42.48
CA ALA A 428 -5.22 -10.64 41.37
C ALA A 428 -4.91 -12.03 40.78
N LEU A 429 -4.78 -13.08 41.60
CA LEU A 429 -4.62 -14.45 41.10
C LEU A 429 -5.81 -14.90 40.25
N ALA A 430 -7.05 -14.66 40.75
CA ALA A 430 -8.25 -14.99 40.02
C ALA A 430 -8.35 -14.20 38.67
N ALA A 431 -7.89 -12.93 38.67
CA ALA A 431 -7.83 -12.11 37.46
C ALA A 431 -6.79 -12.64 36.45
N CYS A 432 -5.63 -13.12 36.91
CA CYS A 432 -4.64 -13.80 36.07
C CYS A 432 -5.21 -15.06 35.41
N ASP A 433 -5.93 -15.90 36.19
CA ASP A 433 -6.54 -17.11 35.64
C ASP A 433 -7.59 -16.80 34.57
N ARG A 434 -8.38 -15.74 34.77
CA ARG A 434 -9.35 -15.29 33.82
C ARG A 434 -8.65 -14.74 32.55
N LEU A 435 -7.59 -13.99 32.69
CA LEU A 435 -6.83 -13.44 31.56
C LEU A 435 -6.18 -14.54 30.73
N ILE A 436 -5.61 -15.57 31.37
CA ILE A 436 -5.04 -16.74 30.68
C ILE A 436 -6.10 -17.47 29.83
N ALA A 437 -7.32 -17.55 30.34
CA ALA A 437 -8.43 -18.20 29.64
C ALA A 437 -8.99 -17.35 28.49
N LEU A 438 -8.97 -16.01 28.66
CA LEU A 438 -9.54 -15.05 27.72
C LEU A 438 -8.63 -14.78 26.52
N ASP A 439 -7.32 -14.54 26.78
CA ASP A 439 -6.38 -14.06 25.79
C ASP A 439 -5.03 -14.82 25.87
N PRO A 440 -4.82 -15.77 24.92
CA PRO A 440 -3.58 -16.56 24.87
C PRO A 440 -2.31 -15.73 24.75
N ASP A 441 -2.37 -14.53 24.16
CA ASP A 441 -1.19 -13.66 23.99
C ASP A 441 -0.70 -13.11 25.33
N TYR A 442 -1.60 -12.94 26.30
CA TYR A 442 -1.27 -12.52 27.66
C TYR A 442 -0.84 -13.66 28.60
N ARG A 443 -0.91 -14.93 28.15
CA ARG A 443 -0.61 -16.09 28.99
C ARG A 443 0.76 -15.99 29.66
N SER A 444 1.80 -15.70 28.91
CA SER A 444 3.16 -15.61 29.44
C SER A 444 3.29 -14.53 30.51
N TRP A 445 2.71 -13.37 30.26
CA TRP A 445 2.69 -12.23 31.16
C TRP A 445 1.88 -12.54 32.41
N ALA A 446 0.70 -13.11 32.31
CA ALA A 446 -0.15 -13.46 33.45
C ALA A 446 0.49 -14.54 34.36
N LEU A 447 1.19 -15.50 33.76
CA LEU A 447 1.97 -16.48 34.53
C LEU A 447 3.13 -15.82 35.26
N PHE A 448 3.79 -14.85 34.67
CA PHE A 448 4.86 -14.08 35.35
C PHE A 448 4.28 -13.28 36.51
N SER A 449 3.18 -12.56 36.32
CA SER A 449 2.51 -11.79 37.40
C SER A 449 2.03 -12.68 38.53
N ARG A 450 1.56 -13.92 38.25
CA ARG A 450 1.25 -14.90 39.29
C ARG A 450 2.48 -15.23 40.15
N GLY A 451 3.64 -15.32 39.52
CA GLY A 451 4.92 -15.51 40.25
C GLY A 451 5.21 -14.36 41.20
N GLU A 452 5.01 -13.12 40.75
CA GLU A 452 5.17 -11.92 41.58
C GLU A 452 4.15 -11.90 42.74
N ILE A 453 2.87 -12.16 42.44
CA ILE A 453 1.81 -12.21 43.48
C ILE A 453 2.13 -13.22 44.55
N TYR A 454 2.50 -14.46 44.19
CA TYR A 454 2.90 -15.47 45.17
C TYR A 454 4.15 -15.04 45.97
N GLY A 455 5.08 -14.31 45.34
CA GLY A 455 6.21 -13.71 46.01
C GLY A 455 5.80 -12.71 47.10
N HIS A 456 4.90 -11.78 46.78
CA HIS A 456 4.33 -10.84 47.75
C HIS A 456 3.58 -11.54 48.88
N MET A 457 2.90 -12.65 48.61
CA MET A 457 2.25 -13.49 49.62
C MET A 457 3.21 -14.38 50.41
N LYS A 458 4.53 -14.32 50.13
CA LYS A 458 5.57 -15.19 50.72
C LYS A 458 5.34 -16.69 50.46
N ARG A 459 4.60 -17.01 49.39
CA ARG A 459 4.34 -18.38 48.91
C ARG A 459 5.43 -18.78 47.89
N HIS A 460 6.67 -18.87 48.39
CA HIS A 460 7.86 -18.95 47.54
C HIS A 460 7.90 -20.17 46.61
N ALA A 461 7.39 -21.34 47.05
CA ALA A 461 7.36 -22.54 46.22
C ALA A 461 6.41 -22.39 45.02
N GLU A 462 5.26 -21.76 45.24
CA GLU A 462 4.28 -21.47 44.18
C GLU A 462 4.75 -20.34 43.26
N SER A 463 5.44 -19.35 43.82
CA SER A 463 6.12 -18.31 43.06
C SER A 463 7.13 -18.90 42.06
N ALA A 464 8.01 -19.80 42.55
CA ALA A 464 8.99 -20.48 41.72
C ALA A 464 8.34 -21.28 40.58
N LEU A 465 7.26 -22.01 40.87
CA LEU A 465 6.53 -22.78 39.88
C LEU A 465 5.92 -21.88 38.81
N ALA A 466 5.27 -20.79 39.20
CA ALA A 466 4.65 -19.85 38.29
C ALA A 466 5.69 -19.19 37.37
N PHE A 467 6.83 -18.76 37.89
CA PHE A 467 7.93 -18.22 37.08
C PHE A 467 8.52 -19.25 36.10
N ARG A 468 8.64 -20.52 36.47
CA ARG A 468 9.06 -21.58 35.56
C ARG A 468 8.04 -21.78 34.42
N GLN A 469 6.76 -21.75 34.74
CA GLN A 469 5.69 -21.82 33.72
C GLN A 469 5.72 -20.60 32.77
N ALA A 470 5.97 -19.41 33.31
CA ALA A 470 6.17 -18.20 32.52
C ALA A 470 7.37 -18.33 31.58
N SER A 471 8.53 -18.80 32.11
CA SER A 471 9.74 -19.04 31.33
C SER A 471 9.49 -19.98 30.15
N ALA A 472 8.83 -21.13 30.40
CA ALA A 472 8.47 -22.06 29.32
C ALA A 472 7.54 -21.46 28.29
N SER A 473 6.57 -20.65 28.72
CA SER A 473 5.64 -19.96 27.83
C SER A 473 6.34 -18.87 27.00
N TYR A 474 7.26 -18.08 27.58
CA TYR A 474 8.06 -17.08 26.82
C TYR A 474 9.02 -17.75 25.85
N GLN A 475 9.56 -18.92 26.15
CA GLN A 475 10.39 -19.70 25.23
C GLN A 475 9.57 -20.12 23.99
N GLN A 476 8.35 -20.62 24.19
CA GLN A 476 7.46 -20.99 23.09
C GLN A 476 7.10 -19.78 22.20
N ASN A 477 7.00 -18.59 22.80
CA ASN A 477 6.65 -17.35 22.09
C ASN A 477 7.88 -16.61 21.54
N GLY A 478 9.09 -17.20 21.59
CA GLY A 478 10.30 -16.61 21.01
C GLY A 478 10.77 -15.32 21.70
N LYS A 479 10.54 -15.17 23.02
CA LYS A 479 10.92 -13.99 23.81
C LYS A 479 12.04 -14.32 24.82
N PRO A 480 13.30 -14.52 24.38
CA PRO A 480 14.38 -15.04 25.22
C PRO A 480 14.72 -14.15 26.43
N GLN A 481 14.62 -12.83 26.30
CA GLN A 481 14.89 -11.89 27.39
C GLN A 481 13.92 -12.07 28.58
N PHE A 482 12.64 -12.30 28.34
CA PHE A 482 11.64 -12.54 29.37
C PHE A 482 11.70 -13.97 29.91
N GLN A 483 12.12 -14.94 29.07
CA GLN A 483 12.40 -16.29 29.47
C GLN A 483 13.51 -16.32 30.54
N GLU A 484 14.63 -15.64 30.28
CA GLU A 484 15.77 -15.57 31.22
C GLU A 484 15.38 -14.88 32.52
N LEU A 485 14.71 -13.74 32.47
CA LEU A 485 14.22 -13.01 33.64
C LEU A 485 13.31 -13.92 34.51
N SER A 486 12.38 -14.63 33.87
CA SER A 486 11.47 -15.54 34.56
C SER A 486 12.22 -16.68 35.22
N MET A 487 13.28 -17.21 34.60
CA MET A 487 14.10 -18.25 35.19
C MET A 487 14.92 -17.75 36.38
N GLN A 488 15.49 -16.53 36.31
CA GLN A 488 16.20 -15.89 37.41
C GLN A 488 15.28 -15.70 38.61
N ASN A 489 14.06 -15.21 38.40
CA ASN A 489 13.06 -15.04 39.45
C ASN A 489 12.61 -16.39 40.06
N ALA A 490 12.50 -17.46 39.25
CA ALA A 490 12.22 -18.80 39.76
C ALA A 490 13.29 -19.30 40.69
N LEU A 491 14.57 -19.15 40.32
CA LEU A 491 15.72 -19.55 41.17
C LEU A 491 15.77 -18.74 42.46
N ALA A 492 15.52 -17.44 42.42
CA ALA A 492 15.47 -16.59 43.62
C ALA A 492 14.34 -17.02 44.57
N ALA A 493 13.17 -17.36 44.02
CA ALA A 493 12.05 -17.87 44.83
C ALA A 493 12.33 -19.23 45.43
N GLU A 494 13.05 -20.14 44.75
CA GLU A 494 13.49 -21.44 45.30
C GLU A 494 14.47 -21.28 46.43
N GLN A 495 15.43 -20.36 46.30
CA GLN A 495 16.38 -20.04 47.36
C GLN A 495 15.65 -19.50 48.60
N ALA A 496 14.65 -18.63 48.41
CA ALA A 496 13.81 -18.11 49.49
C ALA A 496 12.96 -19.21 50.15
N ALA A 497 12.46 -20.20 49.39
CA ALA A 497 11.70 -21.33 49.89
C ALA A 497 12.54 -22.28 50.76
N SER A 498 13.82 -22.44 50.38
CA SER A 498 14.76 -23.34 51.07
C SER A 498 15.49 -22.72 52.27
N ALA A 499 15.38 -21.40 52.46
CA ALA A 499 16.03 -20.70 53.54
C ALA A 499 15.47 -21.15 54.91
N PRO A 500 16.34 -21.53 55.89
CA PRO A 500 15.90 -21.96 57.23
C PRO A 500 15.11 -20.85 57.92
N ARG A 501 13.90 -21.14 58.41
CA ARG A 501 12.98 -20.19 59.07
C ARG A 501 13.59 -19.41 60.25
N GLY A 502 14.85 -19.68 60.66
CA GLY A 502 15.52 -19.08 61.80
C GLY A 502 16.50 -17.93 61.52
N ILE A 503 16.86 -17.62 60.25
CA ILE A 503 17.92 -16.63 59.95
C ILE A 503 17.32 -15.27 59.63
N LEU A 504 16.14 -15.16 59.00
CA LEU A 504 15.47 -13.90 58.65
C LEU A 504 14.98 -13.08 59.87
N GLY A 505 14.72 -13.72 61.01
CA GLY A 505 14.34 -13.04 62.27
C GLY A 505 15.51 -12.32 62.96
N ARG A 506 16.77 -12.62 62.60
CA ARG A 506 17.97 -12.00 63.23
C ARG A 506 18.60 -10.87 62.37
N LEU A 507 18.26 -10.77 61.09
CA LEU A 507 18.82 -9.75 60.21
C LEU A 507 17.97 -8.48 60.13
N PHE A 508 16.67 -8.52 60.45
CA PHE A 508 15.76 -7.35 60.41
C PHE A 508 15.14 -6.98 61.75
N GLY A 509 15.61 -7.57 62.87
CA GLY A 509 15.14 -7.27 64.20
C GLY A 509 16.13 -6.46 65.04
N ARG A 510 16.51 -5.29 64.57
CA ARG A 510 17.07 -4.20 65.40
C ARG A 510 17.18 -2.91 64.60
N LYS A 511 16.24 -2.11 64.62
CA LYS A 511 16.00 -0.73 65.06
C LYS A 511 14.75 -0.16 64.38
#